data_78785eac8e84c161c282c0d6c2ce4d49
#
_entry.id   78785eac8e84c161c282c0d6c2ce4d49
#
_cell.length_a   1.000
_cell.length_b   1.000
_cell.length_c   1.000
_cell.angle_alpha   90.00
_cell.angle_beta   90.00
_cell.angle_gamma   90.00
#
_symmetry.space_group_name_H-M   'P 1'
#
loop_
_entity.id
_entity.type
_entity.pdbx_description
1 polymer ?
#
loop_
_entity_poly.entity_id
_entity_poly.type
_entity_poly.pdbx_seq_one_letter_code
_entity_poly.pdbx_strand_id
1 'polypeptide(L)'
;ILGTTGLVRPYSHEAYIETVRICVKSHHIAHGTTMVFCTGGRTKSGAERRLPSLPETAFTCIGDFIAESLAAACEYGMREIVVACMAGKLCKYAAGFENTHAHKVSQDMDLLRAEVRKHLPGEEALHDALAHSVSVREALLSIPEADRPGILRRLARTALGQFARRCGENIALRLLVFDFEGQFLFEEKRGEQKEPEKNGKIFSGQSDPSHASASSPEAPTARSGEHAELSEYNGTIGLTYFLDGKKD
;
A
#
# COMPACT_ATOMS: atom_id res chain seq x y z
N ILE A 1 -11.34 -18.78 25.53
CA ILE A 1 -11.20 -20.19 25.98
C ILE A 1 -9.83 -20.63 25.47
N LEU A 2 -8.87 -20.74 26.38
CA LEU A 2 -7.56 -21.29 26.07
C LEU A 2 -7.70 -22.78 25.81
N GLY A 3 -7.07 -23.26 24.74
CA GLY A 3 -7.15 -24.66 24.37
C GLY A 3 -6.64 -25.59 25.47
N THR A 4 -7.20 -26.76 25.57
CA THR A 4 -6.97 -27.76 26.64
C THR A 4 -5.53 -28.31 26.70
N THR A 5 -4.67 -27.97 25.71
CA THR A 5 -3.28 -28.46 25.67
C THR A 5 -2.28 -27.54 26.39
N GLY A 6 -2.67 -26.35 26.82
CA GLY A 6 -1.75 -25.35 27.41
C GLY A 6 -0.66 -24.84 26.46
N LEU A 7 -0.62 -25.31 25.21
CA LEU A 7 0.34 -24.88 24.21
C LEU A 7 -0.28 -23.77 23.37
N VAL A 8 0.23 -22.55 23.52
CA VAL A 8 -0.06 -21.44 22.63
C VAL A 8 0.95 -21.52 21.48
N ARG A 9 0.49 -21.72 20.24
CA ARG A 9 1.29 -21.40 19.05
C ARG A 9 1.18 -19.89 18.81
N PRO A 10 2.20 -19.10 19.16
CA PRO A 10 2.07 -17.63 19.20
C PRO A 10 1.98 -16.98 17.82
N TYR A 11 2.19 -17.75 16.74
CA TYR A 11 2.15 -17.23 15.37
C TYR A 11 1.73 -18.34 14.39
N SER A 12 0.56 -18.15 13.78
CA SER A 12 0.20 -18.86 12.55
C SER A 12 0.24 -17.85 11.40
N HIS A 13 1.03 -18.14 10.37
CA HIS A 13 1.07 -17.34 9.14
C HIS A 13 -0.33 -17.26 8.52
N GLU A 14 -1.08 -18.36 8.55
CA GLU A 14 -2.45 -18.44 8.05
C GLU A 14 -3.38 -17.50 8.81
N ALA A 15 -3.29 -17.44 10.14
CA ALA A 15 -4.10 -16.53 10.95
C ALA A 15 -3.77 -15.06 10.66
N TYR A 16 -2.49 -14.74 10.41
CA TYR A 16 -2.09 -13.40 10.04
C TYR A 16 -2.63 -13.00 8.66
N ILE A 17 -2.47 -13.88 7.67
CA ILE A 17 -3.01 -13.67 6.31
C ILE A 17 -4.54 -13.50 6.37
N GLU A 18 -5.23 -14.34 7.13
CA GLU A 18 -6.68 -14.22 7.29
C GLU A 18 -7.08 -12.89 7.95
N THR A 19 -6.30 -12.42 8.92
CA THR A 19 -6.51 -11.09 9.52
C THR A 19 -6.41 -9.99 8.46
N VAL A 20 -5.41 -10.03 7.58
CA VAL A 20 -5.27 -9.07 6.47
C VAL A 20 -6.49 -9.14 5.56
N ARG A 21 -6.94 -10.34 5.19
CA ARG A 21 -8.14 -10.53 4.35
C ARG A 21 -9.40 -9.93 4.98
N ILE A 22 -9.58 -10.15 6.29
CA ILE A 22 -10.70 -9.59 7.06
C ILE A 22 -10.64 -8.05 7.05
N CYS A 23 -9.47 -7.45 7.23
CA CYS A 23 -9.31 -5.99 7.18
C CYS A 23 -9.70 -5.44 5.80
N VAL A 24 -9.22 -6.05 4.72
CA VAL A 24 -9.58 -5.64 3.33
C VAL A 24 -11.07 -5.79 3.10
N LYS A 25 -11.66 -6.92 3.49
CA LYS A 25 -13.10 -7.18 3.37
C LYS A 25 -13.92 -6.16 4.15
N SER A 26 -13.55 -5.87 5.38
CA SER A 26 -14.25 -4.89 6.23
C SER A 26 -14.21 -3.49 5.63
N HIS A 27 -13.05 -3.09 5.07
CA HIS A 27 -12.91 -1.81 4.38
C HIS A 27 -13.78 -1.76 3.11
N HIS A 28 -13.84 -2.84 2.34
CA HIS A 28 -14.73 -2.96 1.18
C HIS A 28 -16.22 -2.83 1.56
N ILE A 29 -16.65 -3.51 2.62
CA ILE A 29 -18.04 -3.43 3.12
C ILE A 29 -18.39 -1.99 3.54
N ALA A 30 -17.42 -1.25 4.08
CA ALA A 30 -17.54 0.17 4.39
C ALA A 30 -17.42 1.09 3.15
N HIS A 31 -17.57 0.54 1.94
CA HIS A 31 -17.45 1.24 0.65
C HIS A 31 -16.06 1.87 0.39
N GLY A 32 -15.02 1.41 1.06
CA GLY A 32 -13.64 1.82 0.78
C GLY A 32 -13.17 1.25 -0.56
N THR A 33 -12.39 2.05 -1.29
CA THR A 33 -11.84 1.69 -2.60
C THR A 33 -10.33 1.77 -2.67
N THR A 34 -9.71 2.37 -1.66
CA THR A 34 -8.25 2.52 -1.53
C THR A 34 -7.74 1.76 -0.31
N MET A 35 -6.84 0.81 -0.51
CA MET A 35 -6.22 0.06 0.59
C MET A 35 -4.74 0.42 0.75
N VAL A 36 -4.31 0.64 1.98
CA VAL A 36 -2.92 1.01 2.32
C VAL A 36 -2.27 -0.14 3.10
N PHE A 37 -1.36 -0.84 2.48
CA PHE A 37 -0.59 -1.93 3.06
C PHE A 37 0.71 -1.41 3.65
N CYS A 38 0.88 -1.55 4.95
CA CYS A 38 2.03 -1.08 5.70
C CYS A 38 2.90 -2.26 6.15
N THR A 39 4.20 -2.18 5.98
CA THR A 39 5.10 -3.28 6.38
C THR A 39 5.31 -3.40 7.89
N GLY A 40 4.84 -2.43 8.66
CA GLY A 40 4.91 -2.40 10.12
C GLY A 40 4.44 -1.07 10.71
N GLY A 41 4.48 -0.94 12.03
CA GLY A 41 3.93 0.23 12.73
C GLY A 41 4.53 1.57 12.32
N ARG A 42 5.84 1.66 12.09
CA ARG A 42 6.49 2.92 11.64
C ARG A 42 5.99 3.36 10.27
N THR A 43 5.87 2.41 9.33
CA THR A 43 5.35 2.72 7.98
C THR A 43 3.85 3.02 8.02
N LYS A 44 3.08 2.39 8.92
CA LYS A 44 1.66 2.72 9.15
C LYS A 44 1.53 4.16 9.63
N SER A 45 2.18 4.53 10.72
CA SER A 45 2.12 5.91 11.22
C SER A 45 2.62 6.95 10.20
N GLY A 46 3.63 6.60 9.40
CA GLY A 46 4.10 7.44 8.29
C GLY A 46 3.06 7.61 7.19
N ALA A 47 2.40 6.52 6.79
CA ALA A 47 1.36 6.53 5.77
C ALA A 47 0.11 7.29 6.22
N GLU A 48 -0.33 7.11 7.47
CA GLU A 48 -1.46 7.85 8.05
C GLU A 48 -1.24 9.36 8.02
N ARG A 49 -0.03 9.82 8.36
CA ARG A 49 0.33 11.25 8.25
C ARG A 49 0.34 11.76 6.81
N ARG A 50 0.65 10.91 5.84
CA ARG A 50 0.69 11.30 4.40
C ARG A 50 -0.66 11.24 3.72
N LEU A 51 -1.59 10.44 4.23
CA LEU A 51 -2.90 10.18 3.65
C LEU A 51 -4.01 10.43 4.69
N PRO A 52 -4.07 11.64 5.28
CA PRO A 52 -4.98 11.94 6.40
C PRO A 52 -6.46 11.96 6.01
N SER A 53 -6.77 11.95 4.71
CA SER A 53 -8.14 11.87 4.20
C SER A 53 -8.71 10.45 4.17
N LEU A 54 -7.86 9.42 4.33
CA LEU A 54 -8.32 8.04 4.35
C LEU A 54 -8.74 7.63 5.78
N PRO A 55 -9.82 6.85 5.91
CA PRO A 55 -10.25 6.32 7.20
C PRO A 55 -9.22 5.31 7.76
N GLU A 56 -9.20 5.12 9.07
CA GLU A 56 -8.29 4.17 9.73
C GLU A 56 -8.40 2.76 9.17
N THR A 57 -9.60 2.34 8.77
CA THR A 57 -9.87 1.03 8.16
C THR A 57 -9.14 0.79 6.83
N ALA A 58 -8.68 1.86 6.17
CA ALA A 58 -7.88 1.74 4.95
C ALA A 58 -6.45 1.25 5.22
N PHE A 59 -5.94 1.32 6.46
CA PHE A 59 -4.55 1.03 6.79
C PHE A 59 -4.41 -0.32 7.46
N THR A 60 -3.67 -1.25 6.85
CA THR A 60 -3.43 -2.59 7.40
C THR A 60 -1.95 -2.91 7.40
N CYS A 61 -1.45 -3.42 8.55
CA CYS A 61 -0.11 -3.98 8.62
C CYS A 61 -0.08 -5.36 8.00
N ILE A 62 0.81 -5.57 7.03
CA ILE A 62 0.92 -6.83 6.26
C ILE A 62 2.19 -7.64 6.56
N GLY A 63 3.12 -7.09 7.35
CA GLY A 63 4.39 -7.77 7.66
C GLY A 63 5.15 -8.16 6.38
N ASP A 64 5.26 -9.47 6.17
CA ASP A 64 5.96 -10.09 5.04
C ASP A 64 5.06 -10.57 3.89
N PHE A 65 3.73 -10.48 4.04
CA PHE A 65 2.73 -11.14 3.20
C PHE A 65 2.19 -10.24 2.10
N ILE A 66 3.07 -9.71 1.24
CA ILE A 66 2.68 -8.78 0.17
C ILE A 66 1.80 -9.46 -0.89
N ALA A 67 2.14 -10.71 -1.28
CA ALA A 67 1.41 -11.39 -2.35
C ALA A 67 -0.04 -11.67 -1.96
N GLU A 68 -0.26 -12.18 -0.75
CA GLU A 68 -1.59 -12.48 -0.20
C GLU A 68 -2.40 -11.20 0.01
N SER A 69 -1.74 -10.10 0.42
CA SER A 69 -2.38 -8.80 0.60
C SER A 69 -2.85 -8.21 -0.72
N LEU A 70 -2.01 -8.27 -1.76
CA LEU A 70 -2.38 -7.83 -3.10
C LEU A 70 -3.52 -8.68 -3.66
N ALA A 71 -3.46 -10.02 -3.49
CA ALA A 71 -4.52 -10.92 -3.93
C ALA A 71 -5.86 -10.59 -3.25
N ALA A 72 -5.86 -10.34 -1.93
CA ALA A 72 -7.07 -9.94 -1.20
C ALA A 72 -7.62 -8.61 -1.71
N ALA A 73 -6.77 -7.60 -1.95
CA ALA A 73 -7.22 -6.32 -2.49
C ALA A 73 -7.85 -6.45 -3.88
N CYS A 74 -7.28 -7.28 -4.74
CA CYS A 74 -7.83 -7.56 -6.07
C CYS A 74 -9.17 -8.31 -5.98
N GLU A 75 -9.26 -9.33 -5.11
CA GLU A 75 -10.48 -10.12 -4.89
C GLU A 75 -11.66 -9.27 -4.41
N TYR A 76 -11.40 -8.33 -3.49
CA TYR A 76 -12.42 -7.41 -2.99
C TYR A 76 -12.58 -6.13 -3.84
N GLY A 77 -11.99 -6.06 -5.03
CA GLY A 77 -12.23 -4.99 -5.99
C GLY A 77 -11.72 -3.62 -5.58
N MET A 78 -10.60 -3.55 -4.86
CA MET A 78 -9.94 -2.28 -4.57
C MET A 78 -9.53 -1.60 -5.88
N ARG A 79 -9.76 -0.30 -5.98
CA ARG A 79 -9.40 0.51 -7.16
C ARG A 79 -7.99 1.06 -7.07
N GLU A 80 -7.52 1.29 -5.85
CA GLU A 80 -6.20 1.78 -5.56
C GLU A 80 -5.55 0.98 -4.44
N ILE A 81 -4.28 0.63 -4.63
CA ILE A 81 -3.46 -0.01 -3.60
C ILE A 81 -2.23 0.85 -3.37
N VAL A 82 -2.03 1.24 -2.12
CA VAL A 82 -0.85 1.95 -1.65
C VAL A 82 -0.02 1.00 -0.81
N VAL A 83 1.26 0.83 -1.11
CA VAL A 83 2.17 0.05 -0.28
C VAL A 83 3.17 0.99 0.41
N ALA A 84 3.19 0.98 1.73
CA ALA A 84 4.10 1.76 2.55
C ALA A 84 5.22 0.86 3.08
N CYS A 85 6.46 1.10 2.65
CA CYS A 85 7.60 0.25 2.99
C CYS A 85 8.89 1.04 3.24
N MET A 86 9.84 0.41 3.93
CA MET A 86 11.21 0.88 4.03
C MET A 86 12.08 0.32 2.89
N ALA A 87 13.26 0.93 2.67
CA ALA A 87 14.17 0.58 1.59
C ALA A 87 14.54 -0.91 1.54
N GLY A 88 14.70 -1.59 2.69
CA GLY A 88 14.99 -3.03 2.72
C GLY A 88 13.86 -3.88 2.13
N LYS A 89 12.60 -3.54 2.40
CA LYS A 89 11.44 -4.22 1.79
C LYS A 89 11.28 -3.84 0.32
N LEU A 90 11.59 -2.60 -0.03
CA LEU A 90 11.55 -2.13 -1.41
C LEU A 90 12.44 -2.98 -2.33
N CYS A 91 13.66 -3.31 -1.90
CA CYS A 91 14.56 -4.19 -2.66
C CYS A 91 13.93 -5.57 -2.91
N LYS A 92 13.30 -6.16 -1.88
CA LYS A 92 12.62 -7.45 -1.98
C LYS A 92 11.42 -7.39 -2.93
N TYR A 93 10.62 -6.34 -2.87
CA TYR A 93 9.50 -6.13 -3.79
C TYR A 93 9.96 -5.95 -5.24
N ALA A 94 11.04 -5.20 -5.45
CA ALA A 94 11.64 -5.05 -6.77
C ALA A 94 12.17 -6.37 -7.32
N ALA A 95 12.73 -7.23 -6.46
CA ALA A 95 13.16 -8.57 -6.83
C ALA A 95 12.01 -9.57 -7.06
N GLY A 96 10.75 -9.15 -6.82
CA GLY A 96 9.55 -9.95 -7.08
C GLY A 96 9.22 -10.98 -6.00
N PHE A 97 9.77 -10.83 -4.78
CA PHE A 97 9.45 -11.76 -3.70
C PHE A 97 7.97 -11.69 -3.31
N GLU A 98 7.36 -12.85 -3.20
CA GLU A 98 5.98 -13.03 -2.76
C GLU A 98 5.85 -12.88 -1.25
N ASN A 99 6.79 -13.46 -0.53
CA ASN A 99 6.93 -13.35 0.91
C ASN A 99 8.33 -12.78 1.21
N THR A 100 8.38 -11.71 1.98
CA THR A 100 9.62 -10.97 2.24
C THR A 100 10.34 -11.40 3.52
N HIS A 101 9.98 -12.56 4.08
CA HIS A 101 10.64 -13.11 5.27
C HIS A 101 12.13 -13.38 5.03
N ALA A 102 12.94 -13.22 6.05
CA ALA A 102 14.40 -13.01 6.02
C ALA A 102 15.30 -14.05 5.30
N HIS A 103 14.78 -15.15 4.79
CA HIS A 103 15.61 -16.28 4.32
C HIS A 103 16.24 -16.17 2.93
N LYS A 104 16.10 -15.03 2.23
CA LYS A 104 16.63 -14.86 0.85
C LYS A 104 17.38 -13.54 0.65
N VAL A 105 18.29 -13.22 1.56
CA VAL A 105 18.99 -11.90 1.59
C VAL A 105 19.84 -11.65 0.34
N SER A 106 20.45 -12.67 -0.26
CA SER A 106 21.39 -12.49 -1.38
C SER A 106 20.75 -11.93 -2.65
N GLN A 107 19.49 -12.29 -2.96
CA GLN A 107 18.82 -11.87 -4.19
C GLN A 107 18.40 -10.39 -4.18
N ASP A 108 17.98 -9.86 -3.03
CA ASP A 108 17.64 -8.43 -2.92
C ASP A 108 18.90 -7.56 -3.03
N MET A 109 20.05 -8.03 -2.56
CA MET A 109 21.33 -7.35 -2.70
C MET A 109 21.84 -7.33 -4.13
N ASP A 110 21.65 -8.41 -4.88
CA ASP A 110 22.09 -8.49 -6.28
C ASP A 110 21.36 -7.48 -7.16
N LEU A 111 20.05 -7.30 -6.96
CA LEU A 111 19.30 -6.29 -7.69
C LEU A 111 19.78 -4.86 -7.33
N LEU A 112 19.98 -4.57 -6.04
CA LEU A 112 20.51 -3.29 -5.60
C LEU A 112 21.89 -3.01 -6.22
N ARG A 113 22.79 -3.97 -6.16
CA ARG A 113 24.13 -3.89 -6.78
C ARG A 113 24.04 -3.64 -8.29
N ALA A 114 23.14 -4.34 -8.98
CA ALA A 114 22.93 -4.16 -10.42
C ALA A 114 22.41 -2.75 -10.74
N GLU A 115 21.48 -2.22 -9.94
CA GLU A 115 20.96 -0.84 -10.15
C GLU A 115 22.02 0.21 -9.84
N VAL A 116 22.87 0.01 -8.82
CA VAL A 116 23.99 0.92 -8.53
C VAL A 116 25.00 0.92 -9.68
N ARG A 117 25.40 -0.25 -10.20
CA ARG A 117 26.32 -0.33 -11.34
C ARG A 117 25.81 0.40 -12.58
N LYS A 118 24.50 0.32 -12.83
CA LYS A 118 23.86 1.06 -13.96
C LYS A 118 23.87 2.57 -13.74
N HIS A 119 23.70 3.00 -12.49
CA HIS A 119 23.59 4.41 -12.14
C HIS A 119 24.95 5.09 -12.01
N LEU A 120 25.91 4.39 -11.45
CA LEU A 120 27.26 4.85 -11.14
C LEU A 120 28.30 3.90 -11.80
N PRO A 121 28.38 3.85 -13.13
CA PRO A 121 29.38 3.03 -13.81
C PRO A 121 30.78 3.61 -13.57
N GLY A 122 31.76 2.76 -13.28
CA GLY A 122 33.14 3.17 -13.05
C GLY A 122 33.51 3.48 -11.60
N GLU A 123 32.57 3.41 -10.66
CA GLU A 123 32.80 3.55 -9.23
C GLU A 123 33.22 2.21 -8.59
N GLU A 124 34.40 1.69 -8.97
CA GLU A 124 34.86 0.33 -8.58
C GLU A 124 34.95 0.16 -7.05
N ALA A 125 35.47 1.17 -6.33
CA ALA A 125 35.56 1.13 -4.87
C ALA A 125 34.17 1.02 -4.21
N LEU A 126 33.16 1.67 -4.78
CA LEU A 126 31.77 1.55 -4.33
C LEU A 126 31.22 0.16 -4.64
N HIS A 127 31.48 -0.37 -5.84
CA HIS A 127 31.03 -1.69 -6.23
C HIS A 127 31.64 -2.79 -5.35
N ASP A 128 32.90 -2.65 -4.96
CA ASP A 128 33.57 -3.55 -4.01
C ASP A 128 32.97 -3.43 -2.60
N ALA A 129 32.71 -2.23 -2.09
CA ALA A 129 32.06 -2.03 -0.81
C ALA A 129 30.67 -2.68 -0.79
N LEU A 130 29.89 -2.52 -1.87
CA LEU A 130 28.58 -3.15 -2.01
C LEU A 130 28.65 -4.68 -2.10
N ALA A 131 29.72 -5.23 -2.69
CA ALA A 131 29.93 -6.67 -2.75
C ALA A 131 30.08 -7.30 -1.36
N HIS A 132 30.70 -6.57 -0.44
CA HIS A 132 30.95 -7.00 0.94
C HIS A 132 29.82 -6.62 1.92
N SER A 133 28.89 -5.75 1.54
CA SER A 133 27.77 -5.35 2.40
C SER A 133 26.87 -6.53 2.73
N VAL A 134 26.54 -6.70 4.00
CA VAL A 134 25.71 -7.81 4.51
C VAL A 134 24.22 -7.44 4.61
N SER A 135 23.87 -6.16 4.45
CA SER A 135 22.50 -5.67 4.54
C SER A 135 22.22 -4.53 3.56
N VAL A 136 20.96 -4.40 3.15
CA VAL A 136 20.49 -3.26 2.33
C VAL A 136 20.78 -1.91 3.02
N ARG A 137 20.67 -1.85 4.35
CA ARG A 137 20.98 -0.62 5.11
C ARG A 137 22.44 -0.23 4.93
N GLU A 138 23.34 -1.14 5.15
CA GLU A 138 24.78 -0.94 4.98
C GLU A 138 25.14 -0.53 3.54
N ALA A 139 24.60 -1.27 2.57
CA ALA A 139 24.79 -0.97 1.15
C ALA A 139 24.31 0.44 0.79
N LEU A 140 23.13 0.86 1.26
CA LEU A 140 22.62 2.21 1.01
C LEU A 140 23.48 3.29 1.67
N LEU A 141 24.06 3.04 2.84
CA LEU A 141 24.96 3.98 3.50
C LEU A 141 26.27 4.18 2.73
N SER A 142 26.75 3.16 2.01
CA SER A 142 27.94 3.25 1.15
C SER A 142 27.69 4.05 -0.14
N ILE A 143 26.45 4.17 -0.59
CA ILE A 143 26.09 4.95 -1.78
C ILE A 143 26.12 6.46 -1.42
N PRO A 144 26.69 7.34 -2.28
CA PRO A 144 26.62 8.79 -2.08
C PRO A 144 25.17 9.26 -1.87
N GLU A 145 24.97 10.16 -0.92
CA GLU A 145 23.64 10.60 -0.51
C GLU A 145 22.82 11.18 -1.68
N ALA A 146 23.48 11.92 -2.57
CA ALA A 146 22.87 12.52 -3.74
C ALA A 146 22.30 11.48 -4.73
N ASP A 147 22.89 10.27 -4.78
CA ASP A 147 22.51 9.22 -5.74
C ASP A 147 21.44 8.25 -5.22
N ARG A 148 21.31 8.13 -3.89
CA ARG A 148 20.35 7.22 -3.24
C ARG A 148 18.91 7.40 -3.74
N PRO A 149 18.36 8.64 -3.86
CA PRO A 149 17.00 8.83 -4.33
C PRO A 149 16.77 8.31 -5.74
N GLY A 150 17.73 8.50 -6.64
CA GLY A 150 17.66 8.02 -8.03
C GLY A 150 17.59 6.50 -8.10
N ILE A 151 18.43 5.82 -7.35
CA ILE A 151 18.49 4.35 -7.27
C ILE A 151 17.19 3.79 -6.65
N LEU A 152 16.76 4.35 -5.52
CA LEU A 152 15.55 3.90 -4.83
C LEU A 152 14.29 4.09 -5.68
N ARG A 153 14.18 5.18 -6.46
CA ARG A 153 13.05 5.39 -7.39
C ARG A 153 13.02 4.36 -8.52
N ARG A 154 14.17 3.92 -9.04
CA ARG A 154 14.20 2.85 -10.04
C ARG A 154 13.72 1.53 -9.44
N LEU A 155 14.20 1.18 -8.24
CA LEU A 155 13.70 0.01 -7.52
C LEU A 155 12.19 0.10 -7.25
N ALA A 156 11.68 1.29 -6.92
CA ALA A 156 10.25 1.50 -6.70
C ALA A 156 9.43 1.26 -7.98
N ARG A 157 9.90 1.74 -9.13
CA ARG A 157 9.25 1.47 -10.44
C ARG A 157 9.26 -0.01 -10.78
N THR A 158 10.38 -0.69 -10.50
CA THR A 158 10.49 -2.14 -10.70
C THR A 158 9.51 -2.89 -9.80
N ALA A 159 9.41 -2.51 -8.52
CA ALA A 159 8.46 -3.09 -7.56
C ALA A 159 6.99 -2.87 -7.99
N LEU A 160 6.64 -1.66 -8.42
CA LEU A 160 5.30 -1.37 -8.96
C LEU A 160 5.00 -2.22 -10.22
N GLY A 161 6.01 -2.49 -11.06
CA GLY A 161 5.90 -3.42 -12.17
C GLY A 161 5.58 -4.86 -11.72
N GLN A 162 6.20 -5.33 -10.63
CA GLN A 162 5.90 -6.65 -10.05
C GLN A 162 4.47 -6.71 -9.49
N PHE A 163 4.02 -5.64 -8.81
CA PHE A 163 2.66 -5.56 -8.27
C PHE A 163 1.61 -5.55 -9.39
N ALA A 164 1.84 -4.78 -10.47
CA ALA A 164 0.92 -4.73 -11.60
C ALA A 164 0.75 -6.08 -12.32
N ARG A 165 1.81 -6.89 -12.39
CA ARG A 165 1.69 -8.27 -12.94
C ARG A 165 0.74 -9.14 -12.15
N ARG A 166 0.53 -8.85 -10.85
CA ARG A 166 -0.37 -9.59 -9.95
C ARG A 166 -1.77 -9.04 -9.93
N CYS A 167 -1.89 -7.70 -9.93
CA CYS A 167 -3.16 -7.01 -9.76
C CYS A 167 -3.85 -6.68 -11.09
N GLY A 168 -3.15 -6.79 -12.22
CA GLY A 168 -3.62 -6.30 -13.51
C GLY A 168 -3.44 -4.78 -13.67
N GLU A 169 -3.73 -4.27 -14.87
CA GLU A 169 -3.46 -2.88 -15.26
C GLU A 169 -4.55 -1.89 -14.78
N ASN A 170 -5.70 -2.39 -14.29
CA ASN A 170 -6.85 -1.56 -13.93
C ASN A 170 -6.82 -1.04 -12.49
N ILE A 171 -5.83 -1.42 -11.70
CA ILE A 171 -5.67 -0.99 -10.31
C ILE A 171 -4.56 0.05 -10.25
N ALA A 172 -4.87 1.22 -9.69
CA ALA A 172 -3.88 2.24 -9.41
C ALA A 172 -2.93 1.75 -8.31
N LEU A 173 -1.63 1.84 -8.55
CA LEU A 173 -0.61 1.36 -7.63
C LEU A 173 0.30 2.50 -7.18
N ARG A 174 0.50 2.63 -5.88
CA ARG A 174 1.38 3.63 -5.27
C ARG A 174 2.34 2.97 -4.28
N LEU A 175 3.56 3.50 -4.21
CA LEU A 175 4.56 3.17 -3.21
C LEU A 175 4.92 4.42 -2.41
N LEU A 176 4.78 4.34 -1.09
CA LEU A 176 5.33 5.30 -0.14
C LEU A 176 6.59 4.69 0.46
N VAL A 177 7.73 5.31 0.19
CA VAL A 177 9.02 4.81 0.65
C VAL A 177 9.51 5.66 1.82
N PHE A 178 9.93 4.97 2.87
CA PHE A 178 10.45 5.55 4.12
C PHE A 178 11.88 5.08 4.36
N ASP A 179 12.66 5.91 5.07
CA ASP A 179 13.97 5.51 5.57
C ASP A 179 13.83 4.52 6.75
N PHE A 180 14.96 4.13 7.33
CA PHE A 180 14.99 3.17 8.44
C PHE A 180 14.51 3.78 9.76
N GLU A 181 14.44 5.09 9.88
CA GLU A 181 13.93 5.86 11.00
C GLU A 181 12.42 6.13 10.87
N GLY A 182 11.84 5.84 9.70
CA GLY A 182 10.41 6.03 9.40
C GLY A 182 10.09 7.42 8.85
N GLN A 183 11.11 8.17 8.39
CA GLN A 183 10.90 9.44 7.70
C GLN A 183 10.52 9.18 6.24
N PHE A 184 9.58 9.96 5.74
CA PHE A 184 9.14 9.85 4.35
C PHE A 184 10.24 10.30 3.40
N LEU A 185 10.59 9.45 2.43
CA LEU A 185 11.56 9.76 1.39
C LEU A 185 10.88 10.26 0.11
N PHE A 186 9.99 9.45 -0.46
CA PHE A 186 9.29 9.79 -1.67
C PHE A 186 8.08 8.87 -1.91
N GLU A 187 7.27 9.29 -2.86
CA GLU A 187 6.19 8.51 -3.46
C GLU A 187 6.52 8.21 -4.92
N GLU A 188 6.16 6.99 -5.36
CA GLU A 188 6.19 6.59 -6.76
C GLU A 188 4.83 5.99 -7.12
N LYS A 189 4.33 6.27 -8.35
CA LYS A 189 3.01 5.84 -8.82
C LYS A 189 3.12 5.09 -10.14
N ARG A 190 2.22 4.12 -10.33
CA ARG A 190 1.99 3.50 -11.62
C ARG A 190 0.50 3.51 -11.92
N GLY A 191 0.13 3.89 -13.17
CA GLY A 191 -1.24 3.83 -13.67
C GLY A 191 -2.09 5.03 -13.25
N GLU A 192 -1.82 6.19 -13.79
CA GLU A 192 -2.86 7.05 -14.33
C GLU A 192 -2.86 6.81 -15.85
N GLN A 193 -3.70 5.91 -16.33
CA GLN A 193 -4.12 6.02 -17.72
C GLN A 193 -4.88 7.35 -17.78
N LYS A 194 -4.29 8.35 -18.44
CA LYS A 194 -5.03 9.53 -18.88
C LYS A 194 -6.24 8.97 -19.63
N GLU A 195 -7.45 9.25 -19.13
CA GLU A 195 -8.63 9.05 -19.95
C GLU A 195 -8.33 9.72 -21.31
N PRO A 196 -8.60 9.04 -22.44
CA PRO A 196 -8.44 9.68 -23.74
C PRO A 196 -9.31 10.93 -23.71
N GLU A 197 -8.67 12.09 -23.90
CA GLU A 197 -9.39 13.35 -24.11
C GLU A 197 -10.49 13.07 -25.12
N LYS A 198 -11.74 13.12 -24.67
CA LYS A 198 -12.88 13.13 -25.56
C LYS A 198 -12.74 14.40 -26.40
N ASN A 199 -12.11 14.26 -27.56
CA ASN A 199 -12.12 15.28 -28.59
C ASN A 199 -13.59 15.61 -28.89
N GLY A 200 -14.07 16.63 -28.21
CA GLY A 200 -15.34 17.26 -28.48
C GLY A 200 -15.29 17.86 -29.87
N LYS A 201 -15.72 17.10 -30.85
CA LYS A 201 -16.14 17.70 -32.12
C LYS A 201 -17.31 18.62 -31.80
N ILE A 202 -17.00 19.90 -31.75
CA ILE A 202 -17.99 20.97 -31.82
C ILE A 202 -18.70 20.84 -33.17
N PHE A 203 -19.88 20.25 -33.15
CA PHE A 203 -20.82 20.40 -34.27
C PHE A 203 -21.52 21.75 -34.10
N SER A 204 -21.05 22.75 -34.82
CA SER A 204 -21.78 23.97 -35.11
C SER A 204 -22.92 23.65 -36.08
N GLY A 205 -24.14 23.62 -35.60
CA GLY A 205 -25.36 23.51 -36.40
C GLY A 205 -26.36 24.52 -35.86
N GLN A 206 -26.67 25.50 -36.73
CA GLN A 206 -27.56 26.64 -36.50
C GLN A 206 -29.03 26.27 -36.30
N SER A 207 -29.70 27.12 -35.51
CA SER A 207 -31.10 27.67 -35.66
C SER A 207 -32.25 26.62 -35.76
N ASP A 208 -33.34 26.75 -35.06
CA ASP A 208 -34.27 27.86 -34.87
C ASP A 208 -35.31 27.55 -33.76
N PRO A 209 -35.98 28.54 -33.16
CA PRO A 209 -36.83 28.37 -32.00
C PRO A 209 -38.31 28.37 -32.40
N SER A 210 -39.10 27.45 -31.84
CA SER A 210 -40.54 27.71 -31.68
C SER A 210 -41.26 26.71 -30.75
N HIS A 211 -42.06 27.28 -29.87
CA HIS A 211 -43.29 26.80 -29.20
C HIS A 211 -43.17 25.76 -28.06
N ALA A 212 -43.38 26.28 -26.90
CA ALA A 212 -44.64 26.37 -26.14
C ALA A 212 -44.92 25.25 -25.14
N SER A 213 -44.98 25.67 -23.91
CA SER A 213 -45.96 25.41 -22.87
C SER A 213 -46.07 24.03 -22.19
N ALA A 214 -45.94 24.16 -20.89
CA ALA A 214 -46.86 23.63 -19.85
C ALA A 214 -46.60 22.23 -19.31
N SER A 215 -46.36 22.23 -18.11
CA SER A 215 -47.04 21.61 -16.95
C SER A 215 -46.11 20.79 -16.06
N SER A 216 -45.89 21.31 -14.86
CA SER A 216 -45.50 20.54 -13.69
C SER A 216 -46.60 19.59 -13.25
N PRO A 217 -46.31 18.51 -12.61
CA PRO A 217 -47.03 18.15 -11.40
C PRO A 217 -46.13 17.88 -10.18
N GLU A 218 -46.58 18.45 -9.14
CA GLU A 218 -46.58 18.24 -7.72
C GLU A 218 -45.84 17.04 -7.12
N ALA A 219 -45.13 17.38 -6.02
CA ALA A 219 -44.59 16.46 -5.02
C ALA A 219 -45.69 15.82 -4.19
N PRO A 220 -45.54 14.61 -3.69
CA PRO A 220 -46.29 14.13 -2.55
C PRO A 220 -45.50 14.22 -1.25
N THR A 221 -46.20 14.74 -0.28
CA THR A 221 -45.94 14.99 1.11
C THR A 221 -45.49 13.79 1.93
N ALA A 222 -44.69 14.09 2.94
CA ALA A 222 -44.24 13.27 4.04
C ALA A 222 -45.31 12.47 4.75
N ARG A 223 -44.98 11.28 5.20
CA ARG A 223 -45.54 10.63 6.38
C ARG A 223 -44.46 10.25 7.36
N SER A 224 -44.69 10.76 8.56
CA SER A 224 -43.98 10.60 9.81
C SER A 224 -44.00 9.15 10.34
N GLY A 225 -42.88 8.78 11.02
CA GLY A 225 -42.95 7.94 12.19
C GLY A 225 -42.22 6.63 12.06
N GLU A 226 -41.00 6.57 12.64
CA GLU A 226 -40.64 5.57 13.65
C GLU A 226 -39.23 5.86 14.15
N HIS A 227 -39.17 6.20 15.44
CA HIS A 227 -37.94 6.33 16.21
C HIS A 227 -37.35 4.94 16.44
N ALA A 228 -36.11 4.70 15.99
CA ALA A 228 -35.29 3.63 16.50
C ALA A 228 -34.10 4.29 17.22
N GLU A 229 -34.12 4.16 18.54
CA GLU A 229 -32.97 4.50 19.40
C GLU A 229 -31.80 3.57 19.07
N LEU A 230 -30.69 4.15 18.62
CA LEU A 230 -29.40 3.47 18.56
C LEU A 230 -28.66 3.79 19.84
N SER A 231 -28.58 2.80 20.74
CA SER A 231 -27.71 2.85 21.91
C SER A 231 -26.25 2.83 21.46
N GLU A 232 -25.50 3.80 22.00
CA GLU A 232 -24.05 3.88 21.87
C GLU A 232 -23.39 2.63 22.43
N TYR A 233 -22.64 1.93 21.58
CA TYR A 233 -21.65 0.93 22.02
C TYR A 233 -20.27 1.49 21.68
N ASN A 234 -19.67 2.17 22.65
CA ASN A 234 -18.25 2.48 22.63
C ASN A 234 -17.44 1.21 22.90
N GLY A 235 -16.96 0.59 21.82
CA GLY A 235 -16.07 -0.57 21.88
C GLY A 235 -14.77 -0.31 21.15
N THR A 236 -13.87 0.45 21.77
CA THR A 236 -12.47 0.55 21.35
C THR A 236 -11.78 -0.79 21.58
N ILE A 237 -11.54 -1.55 20.51
CA ILE A 237 -10.64 -2.72 20.58
C ILE A 237 -9.21 -2.19 20.43
N GLY A 238 -8.64 -1.78 21.53
CA GLY A 238 -7.22 -1.50 21.66
C GLY A 238 -6.44 -2.79 21.83
N LEU A 239 -5.73 -3.26 20.81
CA LEU A 239 -4.68 -4.25 20.97
C LEU A 239 -3.46 -3.58 21.59
N THR A 240 -3.40 -3.58 22.91
CA THR A 240 -2.22 -3.14 23.67
C THR A 240 -1.23 -4.29 23.72
N TYR A 241 -0.09 -4.15 23.04
CA TYR A 241 1.05 -5.05 23.21
C TYR A 241 1.80 -4.64 24.46
N PHE A 242 1.69 -5.43 25.54
CA PHE A 242 2.61 -5.37 26.67
C PHE A 242 3.88 -6.14 26.30
N LEU A 243 4.98 -5.41 26.14
CA LEU A 243 6.33 -5.96 26.23
C LEU A 243 6.79 -5.71 27.66
N ASP A 244 6.56 -6.67 28.54
CA ASP A 244 7.19 -6.68 29.85
C ASP A 244 8.48 -7.50 29.76
N GLY A 245 9.59 -6.78 29.68
CA GLY A 245 10.91 -7.34 29.90
C GLY A 245 11.20 -7.32 31.39
N LYS A 246 11.21 -8.47 32.05
CA LYS A 246 11.94 -8.65 33.29
C LYS A 246 13.13 -9.55 33.04
N LYS A 247 14.30 -8.93 33.29
CA LYS A 247 15.54 -9.62 33.65
C LYS A 247 15.37 -10.25 35.02
N ASP A 248 15.75 -11.49 35.17
CA ASP A 248 16.55 -12.03 36.26
C ASP A 248 17.44 -13.13 35.68
#